data_a11a489cdc18c441b7f80fd434f84fdb
#
_entry.id   a11a489cdc18c441b7f80fd434f84fdb
#
_cell.length_a   1.000
_cell.length_b   1.000
_cell.length_c   1.000
_cell.angle_alpha   90.00
_cell.angle_beta   90.00
_cell.angle_gamma   90.00
#
_symmetry.space_group_name_H-M   'P 1'
#
loop_
_entity.id
_entity.type
_entity.pdbx_description
1 polymer ?
#
loop_
_entity_poly.entity_id
_entity_poly.type
_entity_poly.pdbx_seq_one_letter_code
_entity_poly.pdbx_strand_id
1 'polypeptide(L)'
;VTIPPAIRTGPPDMGFLKRILRNNTVEDTGSIFTPGSFEALSEEELQTHMGIDTYGAFDLTDAIRPSYDLQVVPRQGFRFDEYVDDNSQVRTPVIMAAATRHRIMDLFLDLIDKLGPVVDVVLETSHHFAPNQQDLYREHIDVPVLKSILLDHEDLLLNDGCTGIAVINPGRRQEVQLDEHKLMIIYGRPLEQFEQTLIASDVYPDEKIKFITEAEHVHSSSEAYFDKFNTLKHRLGMDSDDLSGCC
;
A
#
# COMPACT_ATOMS: atom_id res chain seq x y z
N VAL A 1 4.30 -47.22 -11.30
CA VAL A 1 3.26 -46.23 -11.59
C VAL A 1 3.50 -45.07 -10.62
N THR A 2 4.19 -44.03 -11.12
CA THR A 2 4.55 -42.85 -10.34
C THR A 2 3.39 -41.85 -10.50
N ILE A 3 2.74 -41.52 -9.41
CA ILE A 3 1.67 -40.50 -9.35
C ILE A 3 2.36 -39.14 -9.41
N PRO A 4 2.04 -38.24 -10.35
CA PRO A 4 2.58 -36.89 -10.36
C PRO A 4 2.03 -36.09 -9.16
N PRO A 5 2.80 -35.13 -8.61
CA PRO A 5 2.32 -34.29 -7.51
C PRO A 5 1.15 -33.45 -8.00
N ALA A 6 0.13 -33.38 -7.15
CA ALA A 6 -1.06 -32.56 -7.37
C ALA A 6 -0.65 -31.09 -7.53
N ILE A 7 -1.01 -30.50 -8.68
CA ILE A 7 -0.92 -29.07 -8.94
C ILE A 7 -1.89 -28.39 -7.97
N ARG A 8 -1.35 -27.63 -7.02
CA ARG A 8 -2.16 -26.70 -6.20
C ARG A 8 -2.62 -25.56 -7.12
N THR A 9 -3.86 -25.65 -7.59
CA THR A 9 -4.56 -24.55 -8.25
C THR A 9 -5.25 -23.70 -7.17
N GLY A 10 -4.56 -22.71 -6.70
CA GLY A 10 -5.10 -21.62 -5.87
C GLY A 10 -4.01 -20.57 -5.74
N PRO A 11 -4.34 -19.28 -5.84
CA PRO A 11 -3.36 -18.23 -5.57
C PRO A 11 -2.79 -18.46 -4.16
N PRO A 12 -1.50 -18.18 -3.93
CA PRO A 12 -0.95 -18.17 -2.58
C PRO A 12 -1.84 -17.29 -1.71
N ASP A 13 -2.04 -17.71 -0.46
CA ASP A 13 -2.93 -17.07 0.52
C ASP A 13 -2.41 -15.64 0.86
N MET A 14 -2.68 -14.71 -0.06
CA MET A 14 -2.22 -13.31 -0.05
C MET A 14 -3.31 -12.33 0.41
N GLY A 15 -4.51 -12.83 0.66
CA GLY A 15 -5.56 -12.10 1.40
C GLY A 15 -5.19 -11.79 2.86
N PHE A 16 -4.00 -12.16 3.23
CA PHE A 16 -3.35 -12.08 4.50
C PHE A 16 -3.06 -10.62 4.93
N LEU A 17 -2.45 -9.81 4.07
CA LEU A 17 -2.05 -8.45 4.41
C LEU A 17 -3.24 -7.48 4.45
N LYS A 18 -4.23 -7.69 3.61
CA LYS A 18 -5.49 -6.94 3.64
C LYS A 18 -6.29 -7.09 4.93
N ARG A 19 -6.19 -8.25 5.60
CA ARG A 19 -6.85 -8.45 6.90
C ARG A 19 -6.25 -7.62 8.02
N ILE A 20 -4.94 -7.33 7.96
CA ILE A 20 -4.25 -6.55 9.01
C ILE A 20 -4.69 -5.10 9.02
N LEU A 21 -4.73 -4.45 7.85
CA LEU A 21 -5.12 -3.04 7.75
C LEU A 21 -6.62 -2.84 8.02
N ARG A 22 -7.48 -3.85 7.72
CA ARG A 22 -8.91 -3.81 8.05
C ARG A 22 -9.23 -4.01 9.52
N ASN A 23 -8.42 -4.75 10.27
CA ASN A 23 -8.65 -4.95 11.70
C ASN A 23 -8.22 -3.75 12.56
N ASN A 24 -7.55 -2.75 11.98
CA ASN A 24 -7.27 -1.48 12.63
C ASN A 24 -8.34 -0.40 12.37
N THR A 25 -9.35 -0.66 11.54
CA THR A 25 -10.61 0.08 11.65
C THR A 25 -11.25 -0.41 12.95
N VAL A 26 -11.27 0.47 13.95
CA VAL A 26 -11.85 0.28 15.28
C VAL A 26 -13.17 -0.50 15.15
N GLU A 27 -13.15 -1.81 15.49
CA GLU A 27 -14.37 -2.53 15.74
C GLU A 27 -15.05 -1.85 16.94
N ASP A 28 -16.27 -1.44 16.70
CA ASP A 28 -17.23 -0.85 17.62
C ASP A 28 -17.41 -1.72 18.87
N THR A 29 -16.53 -1.53 19.85
CA THR A 29 -16.77 -1.98 21.22
C THR A 29 -17.38 -0.81 21.96
N GLY A 30 -18.72 -0.64 21.83
CA GLY A 30 -19.57 0.06 22.79
C GLY A 30 -19.05 1.40 23.35
N SER A 31 -18.37 2.23 22.55
CA SER A 31 -17.81 3.49 22.95
C SER A 31 -18.79 4.62 22.59
N ILE A 32 -18.99 5.50 23.51
CA ILE A 32 -19.65 6.79 23.38
C ILE A 32 -19.24 7.39 22.02
N PHE A 33 -20.23 7.59 21.14
CA PHE A 33 -20.06 8.16 19.81
C PHE A 33 -19.37 9.53 19.96
N THR A 34 -18.07 9.56 19.75
CA THR A 34 -17.32 10.82 19.63
C THR A 34 -17.43 11.20 18.17
N PRO A 35 -18.06 12.35 17.82
CA PRO A 35 -18.11 12.81 16.43
C PRO A 35 -16.70 12.84 15.84
N GLY A 36 -16.55 12.37 14.60
CA GLY A 36 -15.29 12.47 13.89
C GLY A 36 -14.80 13.93 13.83
N SER A 37 -13.50 14.15 13.74
CA SER A 37 -12.93 15.50 13.72
C SER A 37 -13.42 16.34 12.54
N PHE A 38 -13.94 15.68 11.49
CA PHE A 38 -14.47 16.31 10.28
C PHE A 38 -15.98 16.63 10.34
N GLU A 39 -16.76 15.98 11.21
CA GLU A 39 -18.24 16.10 11.23
C GLU A 39 -18.76 17.50 11.59
N ALA A 40 -17.99 18.28 12.33
CA ALA A 40 -18.37 19.61 12.79
C ALA A 40 -17.88 20.75 11.88
N LEU A 41 -17.14 20.42 10.80
CA LEU A 41 -16.52 21.43 9.93
C LEU A 41 -17.54 22.00 8.94
N SER A 42 -17.43 23.30 8.70
CA SER A 42 -18.03 23.94 7.52
C SER A 42 -17.31 23.47 6.25
N GLU A 43 -17.96 23.61 5.11
CA GLU A 43 -17.37 23.26 3.81
C GLU A 43 -16.10 24.09 3.53
N GLU A 44 -16.02 25.35 3.97
CA GLU A 44 -14.85 26.21 3.82
C GLU A 44 -13.67 25.72 4.69
N GLU A 45 -13.93 25.31 5.93
CA GLU A 45 -12.92 24.74 6.82
C GLU A 45 -12.39 23.41 6.29
N LEU A 46 -13.29 22.54 5.83
CA LEU A 46 -12.91 21.26 5.20
C LEU A 46 -12.04 21.51 3.96
N GLN A 47 -12.45 22.40 3.07
CA GLN A 47 -11.69 22.72 1.86
C GLN A 47 -10.33 23.32 2.19
N THR A 48 -10.24 24.18 3.22
CA THR A 48 -8.99 24.74 3.70
C THR A 48 -8.08 23.65 4.24
N HIS A 49 -8.61 22.74 5.06
CA HIS A 49 -7.85 21.60 5.60
C HIS A 49 -7.33 20.66 4.52
N MET A 50 -8.18 20.35 3.54
CA MET A 50 -7.79 19.50 2.39
C MET A 50 -6.68 20.13 1.54
N GLY A 51 -6.52 21.45 1.57
CA GLY A 51 -5.44 22.18 0.91
C GLY A 51 -4.10 22.16 1.65
N ILE A 52 -4.04 21.63 2.90
CA ILE A 52 -2.81 21.56 3.69
C ILE A 52 -2.08 20.25 3.33
N ASP A 53 -0.95 20.36 2.68
CA ASP A 53 -0.12 19.23 2.27
C ASP A 53 1.26 19.20 2.95
N THR A 54 1.67 20.27 3.62
CA THR A 54 3.01 20.43 4.20
C THR A 54 2.95 20.45 5.73
N TYR A 55 3.69 19.57 6.38
CA TYR A 55 3.82 19.43 7.83
C TYR A 55 5.29 19.53 8.24
N GLY A 56 5.77 20.75 8.50
CA GLY A 56 7.19 21.01 8.76
C GLY A 56 8.05 20.75 7.52
N ALA A 57 8.88 19.71 7.56
CA ALA A 57 9.71 19.27 6.44
C ALA A 57 9.13 18.07 5.68
N PHE A 58 7.88 17.71 5.96
CA PHE A 58 7.20 16.57 5.36
C PHE A 58 6.05 17.03 4.47
N ASP A 59 6.11 16.69 3.19
CA ASP A 59 5.05 16.95 2.22
C ASP A 59 4.25 15.68 1.99
N LEU A 60 2.93 15.74 2.18
CA LEU A 60 1.99 14.70 1.82
C LEU A 60 1.71 14.71 0.31
N THR A 61 1.29 13.57 -0.19
CA THR A 61 0.64 13.46 -1.51
C THR A 61 -0.80 13.93 -1.43
N ASP A 62 -1.51 14.00 -2.56
CA ASP A 62 -2.92 14.38 -2.57
C ASP A 62 -3.86 13.23 -2.14
N ALA A 63 -3.32 12.03 -1.99
CA ALA A 63 -4.06 10.81 -1.67
C ALA A 63 -4.77 10.83 -0.31
N ILE A 64 -4.20 11.52 0.69
CA ILE A 64 -4.63 11.38 2.08
C ILE A 64 -4.40 12.68 2.86
N ARG A 65 -5.29 12.96 3.82
CA ARG A 65 -5.13 14.03 4.80
C ARG A 65 -5.36 13.49 6.22
N PRO A 66 -4.58 13.94 7.23
CA PRO A 66 -4.76 13.57 8.62
C PRO A 66 -6.05 14.14 9.19
N SER A 67 -6.44 13.69 10.38
CA SER A 67 -7.56 14.26 11.13
C SER A 67 -7.43 15.77 11.29
N TYR A 68 -8.58 16.46 11.34
CA TYR A 68 -8.60 17.92 11.47
C TYR A 68 -7.89 18.41 12.75
N ASP A 69 -8.03 17.66 13.84
CA ASP A 69 -7.39 17.93 15.14
C ASP A 69 -5.93 17.44 15.23
N LEU A 70 -5.36 16.95 14.11
CA LEU A 70 -3.97 16.47 14.01
C LEU A 70 -3.59 15.47 15.10
N GLN A 71 -4.41 14.45 15.35
CA GLN A 71 -4.11 13.36 16.27
C GLN A 71 -2.77 12.70 15.96
N VAL A 72 -2.43 12.63 14.68
CA VAL A 72 -1.11 12.23 14.18
C VAL A 72 -0.58 13.31 13.25
N VAL A 73 0.58 13.87 13.58
CA VAL A 73 1.29 14.81 12.70
C VAL A 73 2.16 14.00 11.74
N PRO A 74 1.92 14.07 10.41
CA PRO A 74 2.71 13.35 9.43
C PRO A 74 4.19 13.73 9.48
N ARG A 75 5.07 12.73 9.41
CA ARG A 75 6.52 12.93 9.38
C ARG A 75 7.23 11.73 8.75
N GLN A 76 8.45 11.96 8.28
CA GLN A 76 9.31 10.95 7.69
C GLN A 76 9.98 10.09 8.76
N GLY A 77 10.10 8.78 8.50
CA GLY A 77 10.76 7.82 9.34
C GLY A 77 10.21 6.40 9.14
N PHE A 78 10.83 5.45 9.80
CA PHE A 78 10.33 4.08 9.84
C PHE A 78 10.42 3.48 11.23
N ARG A 79 9.62 2.44 11.49
CA ARG A 79 9.74 1.58 12.65
C ARG A 79 9.66 0.12 12.28
N PHE A 80 10.23 -0.72 13.12
CA PHE A 80 10.03 -2.15 13.05
C PHE A 80 8.72 -2.53 13.74
N ASP A 81 8.05 -3.53 13.15
CA ASP A 81 6.84 -4.10 13.66
C ASP A 81 6.83 -5.61 13.42
N GLU A 82 5.84 -6.31 13.92
CA GLU A 82 5.71 -7.74 13.72
C GLU A 82 4.25 -8.06 13.36
N TYR A 83 4.10 -8.72 12.24
CA TYR A 83 2.82 -9.28 11.88
C TYR A 83 2.67 -10.70 12.44
N VAL A 84 1.53 -10.98 13.03
CA VAL A 84 1.16 -12.30 13.54
C VAL A 84 -0.04 -12.81 12.75
N ASP A 85 0.13 -13.93 12.04
CA ASP A 85 -0.98 -14.59 11.37
C ASP A 85 -1.89 -15.28 12.40
N ASP A 86 -3.15 -14.89 12.45
CA ASP A 86 -4.12 -15.36 13.43
C ASP A 86 -4.36 -16.88 13.37
N ASN A 87 -4.25 -17.48 12.19
CA ASN A 87 -4.52 -18.91 11.99
C ASN A 87 -3.30 -19.78 12.27
N SER A 88 -2.13 -19.39 11.76
CA SER A 88 -0.90 -20.17 11.86
C SER A 88 0.00 -19.75 13.02
N GLN A 89 -0.26 -18.59 13.64
CA GLN A 89 0.58 -17.96 14.65
C GLN A 89 2.02 -17.68 14.16
N VAL A 90 2.23 -17.69 12.85
CA VAL A 90 3.51 -17.33 12.24
C VAL A 90 3.75 -15.84 12.41
N ARG A 91 4.93 -15.49 12.91
CA ARG A 91 5.38 -14.11 13.11
C ARG A 91 6.27 -13.68 11.95
N THR A 92 5.87 -12.64 11.24
CA THR A 92 6.63 -12.05 10.15
C THR A 92 7.09 -10.66 10.56
N PRO A 93 8.40 -10.38 10.54
CA PRO A 93 8.88 -9.05 10.82
C PRO A 93 8.50 -8.11 9.69
N VAL A 94 8.19 -6.87 10.06
CA VAL A 94 7.71 -5.82 9.18
C VAL A 94 8.51 -4.55 9.42
N ILE A 95 8.81 -3.80 8.37
CA ILE A 95 9.16 -2.39 8.46
C ILE A 95 7.98 -1.58 7.90
N MET A 96 7.51 -0.61 8.67
CA MET A 96 6.57 0.40 8.20
C MET A 96 7.30 1.72 8.07
N ALA A 97 7.21 2.37 6.91
CA ALA A 97 7.94 3.60 6.61
C ALA A 97 7.04 4.64 5.94
N ALA A 98 7.26 5.90 6.31
CA ALA A 98 6.70 7.07 5.65
C ALA A 98 7.82 7.94 5.09
N ALA A 99 7.69 8.38 3.85
CA ALA A 99 8.61 9.32 3.20
C ALA A 99 7.84 10.52 2.64
N THR A 100 8.51 11.67 2.58
CA THR A 100 7.96 12.87 1.97
C THR A 100 7.66 12.65 0.48
N ARG A 101 6.61 13.29 -0.05
CA ARG A 101 6.02 13.10 -1.39
C ARG A 101 7.05 12.87 -2.50
N HIS A 102 8.04 13.74 -2.59
CA HIS A 102 9.03 13.70 -3.68
C HIS A 102 10.10 12.60 -3.55
N ARG A 103 10.05 11.79 -2.50
CA ARG A 103 10.95 10.64 -2.29
C ARG A 103 10.25 9.29 -2.41
N ILE A 104 8.93 9.26 -2.32
CA ILE A 104 8.17 8.00 -2.22
C ILE A 104 8.46 7.11 -3.42
N MET A 105 8.36 7.64 -4.64
CA MET A 105 8.47 6.82 -5.85
C MET A 105 9.88 6.26 -6.02
N ASP A 106 10.91 7.11 -5.95
CA ASP A 106 12.31 6.67 -6.06
C ASP A 106 12.63 5.61 -4.99
N LEU A 107 12.24 5.86 -3.75
CA LEU A 107 12.49 4.94 -2.64
C LEU A 107 11.74 3.61 -2.83
N PHE A 108 10.49 3.64 -3.28
CA PHE A 108 9.72 2.43 -3.57
C PHE A 108 10.39 1.58 -4.65
N LEU A 109 10.87 2.21 -5.72
CA LEU A 109 11.59 1.53 -6.80
C LEU A 109 12.93 0.94 -6.34
N ASP A 110 13.65 1.63 -5.44
CA ASP A 110 14.90 1.14 -4.85
C ASP A 110 14.67 -0.05 -3.91
N LEU A 111 13.55 -0.05 -3.19
CA LEU A 111 13.14 -1.18 -2.34
C LEU A 111 12.75 -2.39 -3.20
N ILE A 112 12.03 -2.20 -4.31
CA ILE A 112 11.69 -3.28 -5.27
C ILE A 112 12.94 -3.95 -5.82
N ASP A 113 14.02 -3.22 -6.11
CA ASP A 113 15.28 -3.79 -6.60
C ASP A 113 15.87 -4.84 -5.65
N LYS A 114 15.57 -4.77 -4.35
CA LYS A 114 16.05 -5.74 -3.35
C LYS A 114 15.30 -7.08 -3.41
N LEU A 115 14.13 -7.11 -4.02
CA LEU A 115 13.35 -8.34 -4.15
C LEU A 115 13.96 -9.32 -5.16
N GLY A 116 14.73 -8.84 -6.15
CA GLY A 116 15.38 -9.66 -7.18
C GLY A 116 14.87 -9.34 -8.59
N PRO A 117 15.31 -10.12 -9.62
CA PRO A 117 15.10 -9.72 -11.02
C PRO A 117 13.68 -9.99 -11.53
N VAL A 118 12.95 -10.91 -10.94
CA VAL A 118 11.58 -11.31 -11.33
C VAL A 118 10.71 -11.35 -10.08
N VAL A 119 9.54 -10.77 -10.15
CA VAL A 119 8.61 -10.59 -9.02
C VAL A 119 7.18 -10.84 -9.45
N ASP A 120 6.30 -11.03 -8.47
CA ASP A 120 4.86 -11.02 -8.64
C ASP A 120 4.31 -9.67 -8.16
N VAL A 121 3.17 -9.24 -8.68
CA VAL A 121 2.55 -7.96 -8.36
C VAL A 121 1.09 -8.17 -7.98
N VAL A 122 0.67 -7.50 -6.94
CA VAL A 122 -0.74 -7.36 -6.56
C VAL A 122 -1.11 -5.89 -6.68
N LEU A 123 -2.15 -5.60 -7.45
CA LEU A 123 -2.73 -4.27 -7.56
C LEU A 123 -4.03 -4.25 -6.76
N GLU A 124 -4.13 -3.33 -5.83
CA GLU A 124 -5.24 -3.20 -4.89
C GLU A 124 -6.07 -1.96 -5.15
N THR A 125 -7.37 -2.05 -4.95
CA THR A 125 -8.26 -0.90 -5.08
C THR A 125 -9.39 -0.90 -4.06
N SER A 126 -9.67 0.27 -3.49
CA SER A 126 -10.85 0.57 -2.68
C SER A 126 -11.83 1.52 -3.38
N HIS A 127 -11.69 1.76 -4.68
CA HIS A 127 -12.64 2.58 -5.44
C HIS A 127 -14.06 2.03 -5.35
N HIS A 128 -15.04 2.88 -5.04
CA HIS A 128 -16.45 2.50 -4.94
C HIS A 128 -17.06 2.01 -6.26
N PHE A 129 -16.46 2.34 -7.40
CA PHE A 129 -16.88 1.93 -8.73
C PHE A 129 -16.41 0.52 -9.11
N ALA A 130 -15.50 -0.07 -8.36
CA ALA A 130 -15.09 -1.44 -8.57
C ALA A 130 -16.22 -2.38 -8.12
N PRO A 131 -16.73 -3.30 -8.96
CA PRO A 131 -17.88 -4.14 -8.64
C PRO A 131 -17.64 -5.12 -7.48
N ASN A 132 -16.39 -5.33 -7.11
CA ASN A 132 -15.94 -6.01 -5.91
C ASN A 132 -14.55 -5.48 -5.57
N GLN A 133 -14.20 -5.38 -4.28
CA GLN A 133 -12.81 -5.20 -3.87
C GLN A 133 -12.03 -6.44 -4.34
N GLN A 134 -11.29 -6.33 -5.43
CA GLN A 134 -10.50 -7.43 -6.01
C GLN A 134 -9.04 -7.06 -5.94
N ASP A 135 -8.26 -7.97 -5.35
CA ASP A 135 -6.84 -7.98 -5.54
C ASP A 135 -6.56 -8.56 -6.92
N LEU A 136 -5.96 -7.74 -7.77
CA LEU A 136 -5.58 -8.14 -9.12
C LEU A 136 -4.14 -8.65 -9.06
N TYR A 137 -3.89 -9.78 -9.68
CA TYR A 137 -2.64 -10.51 -9.55
C TYR A 137 -1.91 -10.69 -10.87
N ARG A 138 -0.60 -10.44 -10.88
CA ARG A 138 0.30 -10.71 -12.01
C ARG A 138 1.53 -11.45 -11.53
N GLU A 139 1.72 -12.68 -12.01
CA GLU A 139 2.92 -13.46 -11.75
C GLU A 139 4.04 -13.15 -12.76
N HIS A 140 5.28 -13.29 -12.30
CA HIS A 140 6.50 -13.35 -13.11
C HIS A 140 6.69 -12.16 -14.05
N ILE A 141 6.79 -10.95 -13.49
CA ILE A 141 7.19 -9.77 -14.24
C ILE A 141 8.66 -9.43 -13.95
N ASP A 142 9.41 -9.08 -15.00
CA ASP A 142 10.78 -8.59 -14.87
C ASP A 142 10.78 -7.21 -14.18
N VAL A 143 11.61 -7.02 -13.14
CA VAL A 143 11.66 -5.79 -12.35
C VAL A 143 11.91 -4.54 -13.19
N PRO A 144 12.81 -4.50 -14.20
CA PRO A 144 12.96 -3.32 -15.04
C PRO A 144 11.70 -2.95 -15.84
N VAL A 145 10.93 -3.96 -16.28
CA VAL A 145 9.65 -3.75 -16.98
C VAL A 145 8.62 -3.19 -16.01
N LEU A 146 8.50 -3.79 -14.83
CA LEU A 146 7.62 -3.29 -13.78
C LEU A 146 7.93 -1.84 -13.43
N LYS A 147 9.19 -1.51 -13.14
CA LYS A 147 9.62 -0.15 -12.78
C LYS A 147 9.25 0.87 -13.86
N SER A 148 9.41 0.52 -15.14
CA SER A 148 9.00 1.40 -16.25
C SER A 148 7.48 1.65 -16.24
N ILE A 149 6.67 0.60 -16.00
CA ILE A 149 5.21 0.74 -15.91
C ILE A 149 4.81 1.61 -14.72
N LEU A 150 5.46 1.42 -13.56
CA LEU A 150 5.15 2.19 -12.36
C LEU A 150 5.49 3.68 -12.52
N LEU A 151 6.62 4.00 -13.15
CA LEU A 151 7.00 5.39 -13.46
C LEU A 151 6.01 6.07 -14.40
N ASP A 152 5.49 5.35 -15.42
CA ASP A 152 4.44 5.88 -16.30
C ASP A 152 3.13 6.20 -15.55
N HIS A 153 2.95 5.62 -14.34
CA HIS A 153 1.74 5.77 -13.52
C HIS A 153 2.02 6.42 -12.15
N GLU A 154 3.15 7.11 -12.01
CA GLU A 154 3.57 7.74 -10.75
C GLU A 154 2.48 8.63 -10.15
N ASP A 155 1.84 9.47 -10.95
CA ASP A 155 0.79 10.37 -10.50
C ASP A 155 -0.39 9.62 -9.86
N LEU A 156 -0.82 8.50 -10.44
CA LEU A 156 -1.84 7.63 -9.84
C LEU A 156 -1.36 7.06 -8.50
N LEU A 157 -0.17 6.45 -8.50
CA LEU A 157 0.36 5.76 -7.33
C LEU A 157 0.61 6.70 -6.14
N LEU A 158 0.92 7.96 -6.39
CA LEU A 158 1.17 8.95 -5.35
C LEU A 158 -0.11 9.66 -4.89
N ASN A 159 -1.02 9.99 -5.80
CA ASN A 159 -2.08 10.96 -5.51
C ASN A 159 -3.48 10.35 -5.39
N ASP A 160 -3.65 9.06 -5.69
CA ASP A 160 -4.94 8.38 -5.51
C ASP A 160 -4.99 7.62 -4.18
N GLY A 161 -5.89 8.03 -3.30
CA GLY A 161 -6.09 7.42 -1.99
C GLY A 161 -6.86 6.09 -2.01
N CYS A 162 -7.16 5.55 -3.20
CA CYS A 162 -7.86 4.27 -3.36
C CYS A 162 -7.01 3.20 -4.05
N THR A 163 -5.76 3.51 -4.41
CA THR A 163 -4.85 2.59 -5.11
C THR A 163 -3.68 2.22 -4.23
N GLY A 164 -3.47 0.91 -4.04
CA GLY A 164 -2.29 0.31 -3.44
C GLY A 164 -1.64 -0.70 -4.40
N ILE A 165 -0.36 -0.99 -4.20
CA ILE A 165 0.38 -1.98 -4.95
C ILE A 165 1.36 -2.73 -4.05
N ALA A 166 1.39 -4.06 -4.16
CA ALA A 166 2.37 -4.91 -3.51
C ALA A 166 3.23 -5.63 -4.55
N VAL A 167 4.52 -5.69 -4.29
CA VAL A 167 5.51 -6.39 -5.11
C VAL A 167 6.16 -7.47 -4.28
N ILE A 168 6.17 -8.71 -4.80
CA ILE A 168 6.45 -9.90 -4.01
C ILE A 168 7.50 -10.74 -4.68
N ASN A 169 8.46 -11.23 -3.90
CA ASN A 169 9.27 -12.37 -4.28
C ASN A 169 8.80 -13.62 -3.51
N PRO A 170 8.00 -14.51 -4.12
CA PRO A 170 7.47 -15.67 -3.43
C PRO A 170 8.56 -16.66 -3.02
N GLY A 171 9.66 -16.75 -3.79
CA GLY A 171 10.80 -17.62 -3.49
C GLY A 171 11.56 -17.20 -2.23
N ARG A 172 11.62 -15.91 -1.94
CA ARG A 172 12.25 -15.35 -0.73
C ARG A 172 11.26 -15.06 0.37
N ARG A 173 9.96 -15.12 0.10
CA ARG A 173 8.88 -14.71 1.00
C ARG A 173 9.09 -13.28 1.51
N GLN A 174 9.41 -12.39 0.60
CA GLN A 174 9.60 -10.96 0.84
C GLN A 174 8.63 -10.17 -0.02
N GLU A 175 8.14 -9.08 0.54
CA GLU A 175 7.18 -8.20 -0.09
C GLU A 175 7.51 -6.75 0.23
N VAL A 176 7.30 -5.87 -0.73
CA VAL A 176 7.34 -4.41 -0.59
C VAL A 176 6.02 -3.87 -1.11
N GLN A 177 5.28 -3.20 -0.26
CA GLN A 177 4.00 -2.60 -0.57
C GLN A 177 4.07 -1.07 -0.49
N LEU A 178 3.45 -0.39 -1.44
CA LEU A 178 3.03 1.00 -1.34
C LEU A 178 1.51 1.00 -1.22
N ASP A 179 1.01 1.22 -0.01
CA ASP A 179 -0.41 1.11 0.28
C ASP A 179 -1.21 2.35 -0.17
N GLU A 180 -2.52 2.33 0.00
CA GLU A 180 -3.39 3.45 -0.34
C GLU A 180 -3.15 4.71 0.53
N HIS A 181 -2.49 4.57 1.69
CA HIS A 181 -2.08 5.69 2.56
C HIS A 181 -0.67 6.21 2.21
N LYS A 182 -0.04 5.66 1.18
CA LYS A 182 1.32 5.99 0.72
C LYS A 182 2.39 5.66 1.76
N LEU A 183 2.11 4.67 2.59
CA LEU A 183 3.10 4.03 3.45
C LEU A 183 3.82 2.92 2.66
N MET A 184 5.11 2.78 2.89
CA MET A 184 5.88 1.62 2.43
C MET A 184 5.89 0.58 3.53
N ILE A 185 5.39 -0.61 3.22
CA ILE A 185 5.31 -1.72 4.17
C ILE A 185 6.14 -2.87 3.59
N ILE A 186 7.14 -3.32 4.35
CA ILE A 186 8.10 -4.31 3.91
C ILE A 186 8.01 -5.52 4.82
N TYR A 187 7.73 -6.68 4.23
CA TYR A 187 7.55 -7.93 4.97
C TYR A 187 8.64 -8.94 4.63
N GLY A 188 8.96 -9.79 5.59
CA GLY A 188 9.81 -10.96 5.39
C GLY A 188 11.18 -10.85 6.03
N ARG A 189 12.06 -11.82 5.73
CA ARG A 189 13.42 -11.88 6.24
C ARG A 189 14.39 -12.18 5.09
N PRO A 190 15.62 -11.63 5.09
CA PRO A 190 16.15 -10.61 5.99
C PRO A 190 15.64 -9.20 5.65
N LEU A 191 15.57 -8.27 6.63
CA LEU A 191 15.13 -6.88 6.44
C LEU A 191 16.30 -5.88 6.29
N GLU A 192 17.53 -6.29 6.58
CA GLU A 192 18.70 -5.41 6.66
C GLU A 192 18.97 -4.63 5.37
N GLN A 193 18.77 -5.24 4.20
CA GLN A 193 18.95 -4.58 2.91
C GLN A 193 17.93 -3.47 2.67
N PHE A 194 16.70 -3.64 3.14
CA PHE A 194 15.64 -2.64 3.05
C PHE A 194 15.88 -1.50 4.04
N GLU A 195 16.26 -1.81 5.28
CA GLU A 195 16.65 -0.82 6.28
C GLU A 195 17.78 0.08 5.74
N GLN A 196 18.84 -0.51 5.18
CA GLN A 196 19.94 0.26 4.59
C GLN A 196 19.48 1.15 3.45
N THR A 197 18.53 0.71 2.62
CA THR A 197 17.95 1.51 1.54
C THR A 197 17.17 2.70 2.09
N LEU A 198 16.36 2.50 3.13
CA LEU A 198 15.62 3.56 3.82
C LEU A 198 16.58 4.63 4.39
N ILE A 199 17.61 4.19 5.12
CA ILE A 199 18.62 5.09 5.71
C ILE A 199 19.38 5.87 4.62
N ALA A 200 19.75 5.21 3.52
CA ALA A 200 20.43 5.86 2.39
C ALA A 200 19.56 6.94 1.71
N SER A 201 18.24 6.85 1.85
CA SER A 201 17.24 7.82 1.38
C SER A 201 16.81 8.81 2.47
N ASP A 202 17.60 8.99 3.52
CA ASP A 202 17.34 9.87 4.67
C ASP A 202 16.06 9.52 5.46
N VAL A 203 15.54 8.32 5.33
CA VAL A 203 14.44 7.80 6.17
C VAL A 203 15.06 7.03 7.32
N TYR A 204 14.98 7.57 8.55
CA TYR A 204 15.65 7.03 9.72
C TYR A 204 14.71 6.29 10.66
N PRO A 205 15.22 5.33 11.46
CA PRO A 205 14.41 4.60 12.42
C PRO A 205 13.92 5.51 13.54
N ASP A 206 12.65 5.40 13.87
CA ASP A 206 12.01 6.05 15.01
C ASP A 206 10.91 5.14 15.57
N GLU A 207 11.20 4.43 16.65
CA GLU A 207 10.25 3.51 17.28
C GLU A 207 8.98 4.19 17.82
N LYS A 208 8.99 5.52 17.94
CA LYS A 208 7.85 6.31 18.42
C LYS A 208 7.07 6.96 17.29
N ILE A 209 7.46 6.73 16.04
CA ILE A 209 6.71 7.28 14.91
C ILE A 209 5.30 6.71 14.91
N LYS A 210 4.33 7.61 14.72
CA LYS A 210 2.95 7.24 14.42
C LYS A 210 2.68 7.53 12.97
N PHE A 211 1.97 6.63 12.32
CA PHE A 211 1.55 6.78 10.94
C PHE A 211 0.12 7.31 10.88
N ILE A 212 -0.22 7.92 9.76
CA ILE A 212 -1.54 8.52 9.54
C ILE A 212 -2.68 7.50 9.72
N THR A 213 -2.40 6.22 9.47
CA THR A 213 -3.33 5.09 9.68
C THR A 213 -3.67 4.81 11.14
N GLU A 214 -2.94 5.40 12.09
CA GLU A 214 -3.18 5.22 13.53
C GLU A 214 -4.14 6.26 14.11
N ALA A 215 -4.72 7.10 13.26
CA ALA A 215 -5.73 8.08 13.63
C ALA A 215 -6.77 8.23 12.52
N GLU A 216 -7.82 9.02 12.79
CA GLU A 216 -8.78 9.41 11.76
C GLU A 216 -8.08 10.13 10.60
N HIS A 217 -8.46 9.84 9.38
CA HIS A 217 -7.90 10.42 8.17
C HIS A 217 -8.91 10.36 7.02
N VAL A 218 -8.67 11.13 5.96
CA VAL A 218 -9.53 11.20 4.77
C VAL A 218 -8.74 10.79 3.54
N HIS A 219 -9.31 9.89 2.74
CA HIS A 219 -8.80 9.53 1.42
C HIS A 219 -9.38 10.43 0.34
N SER A 220 -8.55 10.82 -0.60
CA SER A 220 -8.93 11.55 -1.81
C SER A 220 -8.78 10.67 -3.03
N SER A 221 -9.82 10.64 -3.87
CA SER A 221 -9.82 9.96 -5.16
C SER A 221 -10.77 10.63 -6.14
N SER A 222 -10.77 10.22 -7.40
CA SER A 222 -11.65 10.72 -8.46
C SER A 222 -11.90 9.67 -9.54
N GLU A 223 -12.93 9.87 -10.36
CA GLU A 223 -13.17 9.04 -11.55
C GLU A 223 -11.97 9.02 -12.50
N ALA A 224 -11.26 10.14 -12.64
CA ALA A 224 -10.04 10.21 -13.46
C ALA A 224 -8.92 9.31 -12.92
N TYR A 225 -8.79 9.15 -11.62
CA TYR A 225 -7.85 8.18 -11.04
C TYR A 225 -8.32 6.75 -11.23
N PHE A 226 -9.62 6.47 -11.16
CA PHE A 226 -10.14 5.16 -11.49
C PHE A 226 -9.86 4.76 -12.94
N ASP A 227 -9.94 5.69 -13.89
CA ASP A 227 -9.56 5.45 -15.29
C ASP A 227 -8.05 5.16 -15.44
N LYS A 228 -7.20 5.91 -14.72
CA LYS A 228 -5.75 5.64 -14.66
C LYS A 228 -5.44 4.28 -14.02
N PHE A 229 -6.19 3.90 -12.97
CA PHE A 229 -6.10 2.57 -12.36
C PHE A 229 -6.40 1.45 -13.38
N ASN A 230 -7.47 1.59 -14.15
CA ASN A 230 -7.80 0.63 -15.21
C ASN A 230 -6.72 0.58 -16.30
N THR A 231 -6.08 1.71 -16.60
CA THR A 231 -4.95 1.76 -17.53
C THR A 231 -3.73 1.02 -16.97
N LEU A 232 -3.39 1.21 -15.70
CA LEU A 232 -2.31 0.50 -15.02
C LEU A 232 -2.59 -1.01 -14.97
N LYS A 233 -3.81 -1.41 -14.60
CA LYS A 233 -4.29 -2.79 -14.63
C LYS A 233 -4.04 -3.45 -15.99
N HIS A 234 -4.45 -2.77 -17.06
CA HIS A 234 -4.25 -3.26 -18.43
C HIS A 234 -2.75 -3.37 -18.78
N ARG A 235 -1.94 -2.37 -18.44
CA ARG A 235 -0.48 -2.36 -18.69
C ARG A 235 0.24 -3.49 -17.94
N LEU A 236 -0.26 -3.87 -16.76
CA LEU A 236 0.25 -5.02 -16.00
C LEU A 236 -0.28 -6.36 -16.53
N GLY A 237 -1.19 -6.36 -17.51
CA GLY A 237 -1.79 -7.59 -18.06
C GLY A 237 -2.68 -8.30 -17.04
N MET A 238 -3.37 -7.56 -16.19
CA MET A 238 -4.28 -8.06 -15.15
C MET A 238 -5.75 -8.02 -15.60
N ASP A 239 -6.01 -7.83 -16.87
CA ASP A 239 -7.37 -7.95 -17.39
C ASP A 239 -7.83 -9.39 -17.20
N SER A 240 -9.04 -9.58 -16.66
CA SER A 240 -9.66 -10.90 -16.66
C SER A 240 -9.76 -11.37 -18.10
N ASP A 241 -9.01 -12.42 -18.45
CA ASP A 241 -9.27 -13.15 -19.68
C ASP A 241 -10.73 -13.62 -19.64
N ASP A 242 -11.58 -12.99 -20.42
CA ASP A 242 -12.78 -13.62 -20.91
C ASP A 242 -12.34 -14.82 -21.76
N LEU A 243 -11.97 -15.92 -21.07
CA LEU A 243 -11.86 -17.24 -21.69
C LEU A 243 -13.28 -17.76 -22.04
N SER A 244 -14.06 -16.92 -22.70
CA SER A 244 -15.26 -17.33 -23.39
C SER A 244 -14.97 -17.38 -24.88
N GLY A 245 -14.49 -18.53 -25.34
CA GLY A 245 -14.56 -18.85 -26.76
C GLY A 245 -13.31 -19.29 -27.46
N CYS A 246 -12.94 -20.54 -27.25
CA CYS A 246 -12.44 -21.38 -28.36
C CYS A 246 -13.16 -22.72 -28.28
N CYS A 247 -14.11 -22.87 -29.21
CA CYS A 247 -14.71 -24.15 -29.60
C CYS A 247 -13.67 -25.05 -30.24
#